data_ec8bca39f71f4b551e996bb5b9829eea
#
_entry.id   ec8bca39f71f4b551e996bb5b9829eea
#
_cell.length_a   1.000
_cell.length_b   1.000
_cell.length_c   1.000
_cell.angle_alpha   90.00
_cell.angle_beta   90.00
_cell.angle_gamma   90.00
#
_symmetry.space_group_name_H-M   'P 1'
#
loop_
_entity.id
_entity.type
_entity.pdbx_description
1 polymer ?
#
loop_
_entity_poly.entity_id
_entity_poly.type
_entity_poly.pdbx_seq_one_letter_code
_entity_poly.pdbx_strand_id
1 'polypeptide(L)'
;WGEKALADCRAHKVTEELTEVILGIIVSTGLVSNFVQVDYTTGLAHAVYNGFTGLKSTEENHHLHGEVVSYGILVLLTIDKQYEEREKVFNFNRSMGLPTKLSDIHATPDDVRTVAEKALKGIDVRKYPYEVTEDMIVDAIMELEKYNAEH
;
A
#
# COMPACT_ATOMS: atom_id res chain seq x y z
N TRP A 1 17.66 4.89 -2.68
CA TRP A 1 17.51 6.30 -2.29
C TRP A 1 16.65 6.44 -1.02
N GLY A 2 15.49 5.77 -0.93
CA GLY A 2 14.54 5.95 0.18
C GLY A 2 15.14 5.74 1.58
N GLU A 3 15.83 4.64 1.81
CA GLU A 3 16.44 4.34 3.11
C GLU A 3 17.47 5.40 3.53
N LYS A 4 18.33 5.82 2.57
CA LYS A 4 19.33 6.84 2.84
C LYS A 4 18.68 8.20 3.07
N ALA A 5 17.72 8.59 2.24
CA ALA A 5 16.97 9.82 2.41
C ALA A 5 16.28 9.90 3.77
N LEU A 6 15.72 8.79 4.25
CA LEU A 6 15.13 8.70 5.57
C LEU A 6 16.17 8.91 6.68
N ALA A 7 17.33 8.24 6.58
CA ALA A 7 18.42 8.39 7.55
C ALA A 7 18.92 9.85 7.60
N ASP A 8 19.06 10.47 6.43
CA ASP A 8 19.49 11.87 6.30
C ASP A 8 18.43 12.83 6.86
N CYS A 9 17.15 12.58 6.59
CA CYS A 9 16.04 13.34 7.16
C CYS A 9 16.05 13.29 8.71
N ARG A 10 16.21 12.09 9.27
CA ARG A 10 16.32 11.90 10.75
C ARG A 10 17.55 12.58 11.34
N ALA A 11 18.63 12.67 10.57
CA ALA A 11 19.86 13.35 10.94
C ALA A 11 19.83 14.87 10.68
N HIS A 12 18.70 15.42 10.19
CA HIS A 12 18.54 16.81 9.76
C HIS A 12 19.59 17.26 8.72
N LYS A 13 19.96 16.37 7.80
CA LYS A 13 20.94 16.64 6.74
C LYS A 13 20.22 16.77 5.41
N VAL A 14 20.57 17.83 4.67
CA VAL A 14 20.14 18.00 3.27
C VAL A 14 21.22 17.37 2.39
N THR A 15 20.85 16.26 1.74
CA THR A 15 21.71 15.51 0.82
C THR A 15 21.07 15.40 -0.55
N GLU A 16 21.83 14.93 -1.53
CA GLU A 16 21.30 14.67 -2.87
C GLU A 16 20.16 13.64 -2.81
N GLU A 17 20.33 12.55 -2.08
CA GLU A 17 19.33 11.49 -1.96
C GLU A 17 18.02 11.97 -1.33
N LEU A 18 18.10 12.80 -0.27
CA LEU A 18 16.91 13.41 0.32
C LEU A 18 16.23 14.36 -0.67
N THR A 19 17.01 15.16 -1.40
CA THR A 19 16.51 16.10 -2.40
C THR A 19 15.80 15.35 -3.52
N GLU A 20 16.39 14.28 -4.06
CA GLU A 20 15.81 13.49 -5.14
C GLU A 20 14.51 12.79 -4.71
N VAL A 21 14.45 12.28 -3.46
CA VAL A 21 13.21 11.68 -2.93
C VAL A 21 12.13 12.75 -2.79
N ILE A 22 12.43 13.95 -2.28
CA ILE A 22 11.46 15.05 -2.18
C ILE A 22 10.97 15.48 -3.56
N LEU A 23 11.88 15.63 -4.52
CA LEU A 23 11.52 15.95 -5.91
C LEU A 23 10.67 14.85 -6.54
N GLY A 24 10.99 13.58 -6.29
CA GLY A 24 10.18 12.44 -6.72
C GLY A 24 8.75 12.50 -6.18
N ILE A 25 8.59 12.80 -4.90
CA ILE A 25 7.27 12.93 -4.25
C ILE A 25 6.49 14.11 -4.83
N ILE A 26 7.10 15.27 -5.03
CA ILE A 26 6.39 16.49 -5.45
C ILE A 26 6.24 16.54 -6.97
N VAL A 27 7.34 16.42 -7.71
CA VAL A 27 7.37 16.66 -9.15
C VAL A 27 6.87 15.44 -9.92
N SER A 28 7.45 14.26 -9.66
CA SER A 28 7.09 13.06 -10.42
C SER A 28 5.64 12.64 -10.17
N THR A 29 5.19 12.66 -8.91
CA THR A 29 3.80 12.37 -8.55
C THR A 29 2.86 13.43 -9.12
N GLY A 30 3.24 14.71 -9.07
CA GLY A 30 2.47 15.80 -9.64
C GLY A 30 2.34 15.68 -11.17
N LEU A 31 3.40 15.29 -11.88
CA LEU A 31 3.36 15.05 -13.32
C LEU A 31 2.42 13.88 -13.66
N VAL A 32 2.56 12.75 -12.98
CA VAL A 32 1.66 11.60 -13.20
C VAL A 32 0.21 12.01 -12.97
N SER A 33 -0.07 12.69 -11.87
CA SER A 33 -1.43 13.13 -11.52
C SER A 33 -2.06 14.08 -12.54
N ASN A 34 -1.25 14.90 -13.24
CA ASN A 34 -1.76 15.89 -14.20
C ASN A 34 -1.79 15.41 -15.66
N PHE A 35 -0.90 14.48 -16.04
CA PHE A 35 -0.77 14.04 -17.43
C PHE A 35 -1.34 12.65 -17.72
N VAL A 36 -1.70 11.90 -16.70
CA VAL A 36 -2.32 10.57 -16.83
C VAL A 36 -3.82 10.68 -16.55
N GLN A 37 -4.62 9.95 -17.32
CA GLN A 37 -6.07 9.88 -17.07
C GLN A 37 -6.32 9.32 -15.66
N VAL A 38 -7.34 9.84 -14.98
CA VAL A 38 -7.64 9.48 -13.57
C VAL A 38 -7.73 7.98 -13.34
N ASP A 39 -8.28 7.21 -14.27
CA ASP A 39 -8.40 5.75 -14.18
C ASP A 39 -7.05 5.00 -14.10
N TYR A 40 -5.94 5.68 -14.39
CA TYR A 40 -4.59 5.13 -14.37
C TYR A 40 -3.69 5.78 -13.29
N THR A 41 -4.20 6.74 -12.52
CA THR A 41 -3.43 7.41 -11.48
C THR A 41 -3.40 6.63 -10.16
N THR A 42 -4.35 5.73 -9.99
CA THR A 42 -4.48 4.83 -8.84
C THR A 42 -4.62 3.39 -9.33
N GLY A 43 -4.53 2.42 -8.45
CA GLY A 43 -4.62 1.01 -8.78
C GLY A 43 -5.01 0.16 -7.59
N LEU A 44 -4.73 -1.14 -7.65
CA LEU A 44 -5.17 -2.12 -6.66
C LEU A 44 -4.78 -1.77 -5.22
N ALA A 45 -3.60 -1.18 -5.00
CA ALA A 45 -3.18 -0.73 -3.66
C ALA A 45 -4.16 0.32 -3.08
N HIS A 46 -4.63 1.25 -3.91
CA HIS A 46 -5.63 2.23 -3.50
C HIS A 46 -7.03 1.60 -3.37
N ALA A 47 -7.38 0.64 -4.21
CA ALA A 47 -8.63 -0.11 -4.06
C ALA A 47 -8.69 -0.82 -2.69
N VAL A 48 -7.60 -1.48 -2.29
CA VAL A 48 -7.48 -2.11 -0.97
C VAL A 48 -7.58 -1.07 0.15
N TYR A 49 -6.87 0.06 0.04
CA TYR A 49 -7.03 1.18 0.97
C TYR A 49 -8.50 1.61 1.10
N ASN A 50 -9.18 1.85 -0.03
CA ASN A 50 -10.59 2.22 -0.05
C ASN A 50 -11.50 1.17 0.60
N GLY A 51 -11.13 -0.11 0.51
CA GLY A 51 -11.76 -1.20 1.25
C GLY A 51 -11.69 -0.98 2.75
N PHE A 52 -10.49 -0.75 3.27
CA PHE A 52 -10.25 -0.55 4.71
C PHE A 52 -10.89 0.72 5.26
N THR A 53 -10.99 1.81 4.51
CA THR A 53 -11.68 3.05 4.96
C THR A 53 -13.15 2.85 5.27
N GLY A 54 -13.74 1.72 4.91
CA GLY A 54 -15.10 1.37 5.29
C GLY A 54 -15.23 0.71 6.65
N LEU A 55 -14.13 0.36 7.27
CA LEU A 55 -14.11 -0.23 8.59
C LEU A 55 -14.06 0.86 9.65
N LYS A 56 -15.02 0.80 10.58
CA LYS A 56 -15.09 1.75 11.70
C LYS A 56 -13.81 1.73 12.55
N SER A 57 -13.23 0.55 12.76
CA SER A 57 -11.97 0.37 13.49
C SER A 57 -10.79 1.09 12.84
N THR A 58 -10.68 1.05 11.50
CA THR A 58 -9.63 1.75 10.78
C THR A 58 -9.84 3.27 10.79
N GLU A 59 -11.09 3.72 10.63
CA GLU A 59 -11.45 5.13 10.62
C GLU A 59 -11.20 5.80 11.98
N GLU A 60 -11.58 5.16 13.06
CA GLU A 60 -11.43 5.69 14.43
C GLU A 60 -9.96 5.80 14.88
N ASN A 61 -9.04 5.04 14.27
CA ASN A 61 -7.61 5.05 14.61
C ASN A 61 -6.77 6.02 13.78
N HIS A 62 -7.40 6.84 12.93
CA HIS A 62 -6.78 7.97 12.21
C HIS A 62 -5.51 7.62 11.42
N HIS A 63 -5.46 6.45 10.79
CA HIS A 63 -4.34 6.08 9.93
C HIS A 63 -4.13 7.07 8.80
N LEU A 64 -2.89 7.41 8.53
CA LEU A 64 -2.57 8.22 7.36
C LEU A 64 -2.84 7.41 6.08
N HIS A 65 -3.34 8.10 5.04
CA HIS A 65 -3.62 7.49 3.73
C HIS A 65 -2.46 6.63 3.22
N GLY A 66 -1.24 7.18 3.24
CA GLY A 66 -0.04 6.48 2.76
C GLY A 66 0.33 5.24 3.56
N GLU A 67 0.02 5.18 4.86
CA GLU A 67 0.25 4.02 5.70
C GLU A 67 -0.57 2.81 5.21
N VAL A 68 -1.86 3.00 5.02
CA VAL A 68 -2.75 1.92 4.57
C VAL A 68 -2.51 1.57 3.09
N VAL A 69 -2.19 2.57 2.26
CA VAL A 69 -1.79 2.30 0.86
C VAL A 69 -0.50 1.48 0.79
N SER A 70 0.45 1.69 1.72
CA SER A 70 1.68 0.88 1.76
C SER A 70 1.41 -0.60 2.04
N TYR A 71 0.42 -0.91 2.89
CA TYR A 71 -0.09 -2.27 3.05
C TYR A 71 -0.75 -2.78 1.76
N GLY A 72 -1.55 -1.95 1.09
CA GLY A 72 -2.15 -2.25 -0.20
C GLY A 72 -1.12 -2.60 -1.29
N ILE A 73 0.09 -2.02 -1.24
CA ILE A 73 1.20 -2.40 -2.13
C ILE A 73 1.64 -3.84 -1.86
N LEU A 74 1.72 -4.27 -0.60
CA LEU A 74 2.06 -5.66 -0.28
C LEU A 74 1.01 -6.63 -0.81
N VAL A 75 -0.29 -6.29 -0.70
CA VAL A 75 -1.39 -7.07 -1.27
C VAL A 75 -1.26 -7.17 -2.80
N LEU A 76 -1.02 -6.04 -3.47
CA LEU A 76 -0.82 -5.97 -4.92
C LEU A 76 0.33 -6.89 -5.36
N LEU A 77 1.50 -6.76 -4.73
CA LEU A 77 2.68 -7.56 -5.06
C LEU A 77 2.46 -9.06 -4.81
N THR A 78 1.62 -9.40 -3.84
CA THR A 78 1.24 -10.80 -3.57
C THR A 78 0.34 -11.34 -4.69
N ILE A 79 -0.67 -10.58 -5.13
CA ILE A 79 -1.55 -10.94 -6.26
C ILE A 79 -0.74 -11.10 -7.55
N ASP A 80 0.19 -10.19 -7.81
CA ASP A 80 1.07 -10.21 -8.99
C ASP A 80 2.19 -11.25 -8.88
N LYS A 81 2.29 -11.97 -7.73
CA LYS A 81 3.35 -12.95 -7.44
C LYS A 81 4.76 -12.40 -7.56
N GLN A 82 4.91 -11.11 -7.29
CA GLN A 82 6.21 -10.41 -7.27
C GLN A 82 6.85 -10.53 -5.88
N TYR A 83 7.13 -11.76 -5.47
CA TYR A 83 7.55 -12.06 -4.09
C TYR A 83 8.88 -11.42 -3.68
N GLU A 84 9.84 -11.29 -4.59
CA GLU A 84 11.12 -10.63 -4.30
C GLU A 84 10.93 -9.13 -4.01
N GLU A 85 10.07 -8.45 -4.78
CA GLU A 85 9.75 -7.05 -4.55
C GLU A 85 8.88 -6.89 -3.29
N ARG A 86 7.95 -7.83 -3.06
CA ARG A 86 7.16 -7.86 -1.83
C ARG A 86 8.06 -7.93 -0.60
N GLU A 87 9.06 -8.80 -0.59
CA GLU A 87 10.01 -8.92 0.53
C GLU A 87 10.76 -7.62 0.79
N LYS A 88 11.24 -6.95 -0.27
CA LYS A 88 11.92 -5.65 -0.14
C LYS A 88 10.99 -4.59 0.47
N VAL A 89 9.76 -4.48 -0.04
CA VAL A 89 8.77 -3.52 0.47
C VAL A 89 8.35 -3.89 1.90
N PHE A 90 8.17 -5.16 2.20
CA PHE A 90 7.84 -5.65 3.55
C PHE A 90 8.91 -5.26 4.57
N ASN A 91 10.18 -5.53 4.25
CA ASN A 91 11.30 -5.16 5.13
C ASN A 91 11.43 -3.65 5.29
N PHE A 92 11.21 -2.88 4.22
CA PHE A 92 11.16 -1.43 4.27
C PHE A 92 10.03 -0.94 5.18
N ASN A 93 8.80 -1.42 4.99
CA ASN A 93 7.66 -1.07 5.82
C ASN A 93 7.94 -1.35 7.31
N ARG A 94 8.46 -2.53 7.64
CA ARG A 94 8.86 -2.86 9.02
C ARG A 94 9.88 -1.89 9.59
N SER A 95 10.89 -1.52 8.80
CA SER A 95 11.96 -0.59 9.24
C SER A 95 11.44 0.81 9.53
N MET A 96 10.31 1.18 8.89
CA MET A 96 9.65 2.47 9.02
C MET A 96 8.54 2.50 10.07
N GLY A 97 8.11 1.33 10.57
CA GLY A 97 6.91 1.21 11.40
C GLY A 97 5.62 1.36 10.61
N LEU A 98 5.66 1.10 9.28
CA LEU A 98 4.49 1.08 8.42
C LEU A 98 3.77 -0.28 8.51
N PRO A 99 2.46 -0.34 8.24
CA PRO A 99 1.68 -1.56 8.32
C PRO A 99 2.20 -2.68 7.43
N THR A 100 2.26 -3.89 7.99
CA THR A 100 2.61 -5.12 7.28
C THR A 100 1.59 -6.24 7.51
N LYS A 101 0.68 -6.06 8.47
CA LYS A 101 -0.37 -7.01 8.84
C LYS A 101 -1.68 -6.31 9.20
N LEU A 102 -2.78 -7.04 9.22
CA LEU A 102 -4.12 -6.51 9.52
C LEU A 102 -4.19 -5.79 10.86
N SER A 103 -3.56 -6.33 11.91
CA SER A 103 -3.60 -5.71 13.22
C SER A 103 -2.93 -4.33 13.28
N ASP A 104 -1.98 -4.05 12.37
CA ASP A 104 -1.31 -2.75 12.29
C ASP A 104 -2.26 -1.65 11.77
N ILE A 105 -3.34 -2.04 11.08
CA ILE A 105 -4.39 -1.14 10.57
C ILE A 105 -5.72 -1.33 11.29
N HIS A 106 -5.70 -1.96 12.47
CA HIS A 106 -6.86 -2.22 13.31
C HIS A 106 -7.97 -3.03 12.62
N ALA A 107 -7.59 -3.92 11.70
CA ALA A 107 -8.48 -4.86 11.02
C ALA A 107 -8.24 -6.30 11.51
N THR A 108 -9.19 -7.17 11.24
CA THR A 108 -9.17 -8.57 11.59
C THR A 108 -9.39 -9.46 10.37
N PRO A 109 -9.08 -10.77 10.42
CA PRO A 109 -9.40 -11.69 9.34
C PRO A 109 -10.89 -11.71 8.94
N ASP A 110 -11.80 -11.45 9.88
CA ASP A 110 -13.24 -11.41 9.61
C ASP A 110 -13.66 -10.21 8.74
N ASP A 111 -12.87 -9.15 8.72
CA ASP A 111 -13.11 -7.95 7.93
C ASP A 111 -12.69 -8.10 6.45
N VAL A 112 -11.80 -9.05 6.15
CA VAL A 112 -11.09 -9.15 4.87
C VAL A 112 -12.05 -9.27 3.69
N ARG A 113 -13.11 -10.06 3.81
CA ARG A 113 -14.10 -10.22 2.73
C ARG A 113 -14.88 -8.92 2.47
N THR A 114 -15.25 -8.20 3.51
CA THR A 114 -15.91 -6.89 3.39
C THR A 114 -14.99 -5.86 2.73
N VAL A 115 -13.70 -5.89 3.08
CA VAL A 115 -12.67 -5.04 2.46
C VAL A 115 -12.52 -5.34 0.98
N ALA A 116 -12.42 -6.63 0.60
CA ALA A 116 -12.27 -7.06 -0.78
C ALA A 116 -13.50 -6.68 -1.64
N GLU A 117 -14.72 -6.93 -1.14
CA GLU A 117 -15.96 -6.53 -1.79
C GLU A 117 -16.01 -5.02 -2.06
N LYS A 118 -15.61 -4.21 -1.08
CA LYS A 118 -15.61 -2.75 -1.21
C LYS A 118 -14.51 -2.27 -2.15
N ALA A 119 -13.32 -2.87 -2.12
CA ALA A 119 -12.20 -2.55 -3.00
C ALA A 119 -12.61 -2.68 -4.49
N LEU A 120 -13.38 -3.70 -4.84
CA LEU A 120 -13.82 -3.94 -6.22
C LEU A 120 -14.89 -2.96 -6.73
N LYS A 121 -15.56 -2.22 -5.85
CA LYS A 121 -16.57 -1.22 -6.24
C LYS A 121 -15.97 0.09 -6.77
N GLY A 122 -14.68 0.30 -6.52
CA GLY A 122 -13.96 1.52 -6.91
C GLY A 122 -13.59 1.59 -8.39
N ILE A 123 -13.11 2.75 -8.81
CA ILE A 123 -12.59 2.97 -10.17
C ILE A 123 -11.17 2.38 -10.33
N ASP A 124 -10.47 2.18 -9.23
CA ASP A 124 -9.05 1.86 -9.16
C ASP A 124 -8.68 0.51 -9.82
N VAL A 125 -9.64 -0.39 -9.94
CA VAL A 125 -9.45 -1.71 -10.57
C VAL A 125 -9.93 -1.80 -12.01
N ARG A 126 -10.62 -0.76 -12.53
CA ARG A 126 -11.27 -0.80 -13.85
C ARG A 126 -10.32 -0.96 -15.04
N LYS A 127 -9.12 -0.44 -14.91
CA LYS A 127 -8.09 -0.46 -15.95
C LYS A 127 -6.92 -1.37 -15.59
N TYR A 128 -7.13 -2.26 -14.62
CA TYR A 128 -6.13 -3.25 -14.28
C TYR A 128 -5.91 -4.21 -15.48
N PRO A 129 -4.69 -4.70 -15.71
CA PRO A 129 -4.37 -5.50 -16.90
C PRO A 129 -5.06 -6.86 -16.94
N TYR A 130 -5.66 -7.29 -15.83
CA TYR A 130 -6.47 -8.50 -15.71
C TYR A 130 -7.65 -8.28 -14.77
N GLU A 131 -8.63 -9.17 -14.78
CA GLU A 131 -9.77 -9.14 -13.88
C GLU A 131 -9.32 -9.47 -12.45
N VAL A 132 -9.50 -8.52 -11.53
CA VAL A 132 -9.26 -8.71 -10.11
C VAL A 132 -10.54 -9.21 -9.45
N THR A 133 -10.46 -10.36 -8.77
CA THR A 133 -11.60 -10.95 -8.06
C THR A 133 -11.51 -10.73 -6.56
N GLU A 134 -12.65 -10.88 -5.88
CA GLU A 134 -12.72 -10.82 -4.42
C GLU A 134 -11.79 -11.85 -3.76
N ASP A 135 -11.83 -13.10 -4.26
CA ASP A 135 -11.01 -14.17 -3.72
C ASP A 135 -9.50 -13.89 -3.89
N MET A 136 -9.08 -13.27 -4.99
CA MET A 136 -7.67 -12.87 -5.16
C MET A 136 -7.21 -11.90 -4.07
N ILE A 137 -8.04 -10.93 -3.69
CA ILE A 137 -7.71 -9.96 -2.62
C ILE A 137 -7.70 -10.67 -1.27
N VAL A 138 -8.72 -11.50 -0.99
CA VAL A 138 -8.82 -12.28 0.25
C VAL A 138 -7.62 -13.19 0.42
N ASP A 139 -7.29 -13.99 -0.61
CA ASP A 139 -6.18 -14.94 -0.56
C ASP A 139 -4.83 -14.23 -0.37
N ALA A 140 -4.63 -13.10 -1.03
CA ALA A 140 -3.40 -12.32 -0.89
C ALA A 140 -3.24 -11.72 0.51
N ILE A 141 -4.31 -11.21 1.10
CA ILE A 141 -4.28 -10.69 2.48
C ILE A 141 -3.99 -11.84 3.46
N MET A 142 -4.64 -12.98 3.30
CA MET A 142 -4.42 -14.14 4.17
C MET A 142 -3.03 -14.75 4.01
N GLU A 143 -2.46 -14.72 2.78
CA GLU A 143 -1.08 -15.10 2.54
C GLU A 143 -0.10 -14.16 3.26
N LEU A 144 -0.37 -12.85 3.25
CA LEU A 144 0.44 -11.87 3.99
C LEU A 144 0.40 -12.09 5.50
N GLU A 145 -0.77 -12.41 6.07
CA GLU A 145 -0.90 -12.74 7.50
C GLU A 145 -0.05 -13.97 7.85
N LYS A 146 -0.10 -15.00 7.01
CA LYS A 146 0.76 -16.18 7.17
C LYS A 146 2.24 -15.82 7.06
N TYR A 147 2.62 -15.03 6.05
CA TYR A 147 4.00 -14.59 5.87
C TYR A 147 4.52 -13.81 7.08
N ASN A 148 3.70 -12.91 7.66
CA ASN A 148 4.03 -12.19 8.89
C ASN A 148 4.22 -13.10 10.11
N ALA A 149 3.46 -14.19 10.21
CA ALA A 149 3.58 -15.13 11.32
C ALA A 149 4.87 -15.96 11.26
N GLU A 150 5.48 -16.08 10.06
CA GLU A 150 6.71 -16.85 9.82
C GLU A 150 7.99 -15.99 9.89
N HIS A 151 7.86 -14.64 9.88
CA HIS A 151 8.97 -13.66 9.82
C HIS A 151 8.85 -12.57 10.88
#